data_58c34f170195cc4f671f8f4497887d7c
#
_entry.id   58c34f170195cc4f671f8f4497887d7c
#
_cell.length_a   1.000
_cell.length_b   1.000
_cell.length_c   1.000
_cell.angle_alpha   90.00
_cell.angle_beta   90.00
_cell.angle_gamma   90.00
#
_symmetry.space_group_name_H-M   'P 1'
#
loop_
_entity.id
_entity.type
_entity.pdbx_description
1 polymer ?
#
loop_
_entity_poly.entity_id
_entity_poly.type
_entity_poly.pdbx_seq_one_letter_code
_entity_poly.pdbx_strand_id
1 'polypeptide(L)'
;VKRRREESDGYAQELGLKSVREENNKQYLAKYIEDQLIDERYEEVFVDNRQFTSIRTIVPFLTARITAPEVTPANGEDLSIQFAHDFEEALQKHAEKQKARAKVRLAVQDVLRGERVGILKWRYDAGLNTCVLEHVKPESVRIGKRARMFEEPDYIGHTIERSLASILRMFPDKKDKIFQLFGIEKGTPSQLEKIYEIEEEWLWVETEEKKELIVGWSYQNFCFGKIKDPNWNENGKNVLEQPMMPFVFFNFLNDGSGYIDQTSFIEQAKWLQKNYNKRGQVIA
;
A
#
# COMPACT_ATOMS: atom_id res chain seq x y z
N VAL A 1 6.52 -9.89 -17.03
CA VAL A 1 6.58 -8.65 -16.23
C VAL A 1 6.08 -7.47 -17.05
N LYS A 2 6.78 -7.01 -18.10
CA LYS A 2 6.41 -5.83 -18.89
C LYS A 2 4.94 -5.82 -19.34
N ARG A 3 4.45 -6.94 -19.92
CA ARG A 3 3.05 -7.08 -20.31
C ARG A 3 2.08 -6.88 -19.14
N ARG A 4 2.35 -7.46 -17.97
CA ARG A 4 1.49 -7.32 -16.78
C ARG A 4 1.46 -5.88 -16.26
N ARG A 5 2.59 -5.19 -16.32
CA ARG A 5 2.69 -3.76 -15.99
C ARG A 5 1.82 -2.93 -16.94
N GLU A 6 1.96 -3.12 -18.24
CA GLU A 6 1.17 -2.41 -19.26
C GLU A 6 -0.34 -2.67 -19.12
N GLU A 7 -0.73 -3.92 -18.85
CA GLU A 7 -2.13 -4.29 -18.56
C GLU A 7 -2.67 -3.59 -17.31
N SER A 8 -1.87 -3.51 -16.24
CA SER A 8 -2.26 -2.84 -14.99
C SER A 8 -2.34 -1.32 -15.14
N ASP A 9 -1.36 -0.71 -15.80
CA ASP A 9 -1.35 0.74 -16.08
C ASP A 9 -2.54 1.12 -16.97
N GLY A 10 -2.82 0.33 -18.01
CA GLY A 10 -4.00 0.50 -18.87
C GLY A 10 -5.30 0.41 -18.09
N TYR A 11 -5.42 -0.53 -17.17
CA TYR A 11 -6.60 -0.68 -16.32
C TYR A 11 -6.79 0.51 -15.35
N ALA A 12 -5.70 0.96 -14.72
CA ALA A 12 -5.75 2.15 -13.88
C ALA A 12 -6.16 3.41 -14.68
N GLN A 13 -5.74 3.49 -15.93
CA GLN A 13 -6.11 4.57 -16.85
C GLN A 13 -7.58 4.45 -17.29
N GLU A 14 -8.07 3.26 -17.64
CA GLU A 14 -9.48 2.99 -17.95
C GLU A 14 -10.40 3.46 -16.80
N LEU A 15 -10.00 3.22 -15.56
CA LEU A 15 -10.72 3.64 -14.36
C LEU A 15 -10.55 5.14 -14.03
N GLY A 16 -9.69 5.86 -14.74
CA GLY A 16 -9.39 7.26 -14.46
C GLY A 16 -8.86 7.51 -13.05
N LEU A 17 -8.15 6.55 -12.45
CA LEU A 17 -7.78 6.59 -11.03
C LEU A 17 -7.04 7.85 -10.64
N LYS A 18 -6.15 8.36 -11.50
CA LYS A 18 -5.40 9.59 -11.20
C LYS A 18 -6.32 10.78 -11.03
N SER A 19 -7.23 11.01 -11.96
CA SER A 19 -8.18 12.15 -11.89
C SER A 19 -9.16 11.99 -10.73
N VAL A 20 -9.61 10.78 -10.45
CA VAL A 20 -10.49 10.49 -9.31
C VAL A 20 -9.78 10.80 -7.99
N ARG A 21 -8.54 10.36 -7.82
CA ARG A 21 -7.73 10.65 -6.62
C ARG A 21 -7.48 12.15 -6.43
N GLU A 22 -7.13 12.84 -7.50
CA GLU A 22 -6.93 14.30 -7.48
C GLU A 22 -8.21 15.02 -7.07
N GLU A 23 -9.37 14.63 -7.63
CA GLU A 23 -10.66 15.21 -7.27
C GLU A 23 -11.05 14.89 -5.81
N ASN A 24 -10.88 13.64 -5.37
CA ASN A 24 -11.14 13.23 -3.99
C ASN A 24 -10.26 14.01 -3.00
N ASN A 25 -9.00 14.25 -3.34
CA ASN A 25 -8.09 15.04 -2.52
C ASN A 25 -8.52 16.52 -2.45
N LYS A 26 -8.98 17.11 -3.56
CA LYS A 26 -9.58 18.45 -3.57
C LYS A 26 -10.82 18.50 -2.67
N GLN A 27 -11.68 17.49 -2.73
CA GLN A 27 -12.86 17.39 -1.87
C GLN A 27 -12.47 17.29 -0.38
N TYR A 28 -11.53 16.42 -0.05
CA TYR A 28 -11.03 16.25 1.32
C TYR A 28 -10.46 17.54 1.91
N LEU A 29 -9.72 18.31 1.11
CA LEU A 29 -9.08 19.57 1.52
C LEU A 29 -10.00 20.80 1.35
N ALA A 30 -11.22 20.63 0.90
CA ALA A 30 -12.16 21.69 0.52
C ALA A 30 -11.63 22.63 -0.58
N LYS A 31 -10.67 22.21 -1.40
CA LYS A 31 -10.08 23.00 -2.50
C LYS A 31 -10.98 23.10 -3.73
N TYR A 32 -12.08 22.35 -3.77
CA TYR A 32 -13.08 22.42 -4.86
C TYR A 32 -13.80 23.77 -4.93
N ILE A 33 -13.67 24.61 -3.92
CA ILE A 33 -14.31 25.94 -3.84
C ILE A 33 -13.68 26.89 -4.85
N GLU A 34 -12.38 26.76 -5.09
CA GLU A 34 -11.66 27.55 -6.08
C GLU A 34 -12.18 27.29 -7.50
N ASP A 35 -12.70 26.06 -7.76
CA ASP A 35 -13.22 25.63 -9.06
C ASP A 35 -14.76 25.82 -9.18
N GLN A 36 -15.48 25.91 -8.10
CA GLN A 36 -16.93 26.16 -8.07
C GLN A 36 -17.15 27.65 -7.83
N LEU A 37 -17.16 28.37 -8.93
CA LEU A 37 -17.46 29.80 -8.96
C LEU A 37 -18.48 30.19 -7.90
N ILE A 38 -18.02 31.08 -7.06
CA ILE A 38 -18.83 32.00 -6.29
C ILE A 38 -19.95 32.44 -7.22
N ASP A 39 -21.17 32.06 -6.89
CA ASP A 39 -22.32 32.72 -7.51
C ASP A 39 -22.14 34.21 -7.17
N GLU A 40 -21.94 35.07 -8.17
CA GLU A 40 -21.66 36.51 -8.00
C GLU A 40 -22.66 37.26 -7.09
N ARG A 41 -23.73 36.56 -6.70
CA ARG A 41 -24.74 37.05 -5.76
C ARG A 41 -24.32 36.95 -4.29
N TYR A 42 -23.22 36.29 -3.96
CA TYR A 42 -22.78 36.11 -2.58
C TYR A 42 -21.40 36.72 -2.38
N GLU A 43 -21.26 37.52 -1.34
CA GLU A 43 -19.99 38.17 -0.97
C GLU A 43 -19.02 37.18 -0.34
N GLU A 44 -19.52 36.12 0.32
CA GLU A 44 -18.73 35.09 0.96
C GLU A 44 -19.24 33.67 0.60
N VAL A 45 -18.33 32.69 0.53
CA VAL A 45 -18.69 31.32 0.25
C VAL A 45 -18.78 30.52 1.55
N PHE A 46 -19.96 29.99 1.83
CA PHE A 46 -20.13 29.09 2.96
C PHE A 46 -19.47 27.73 2.68
N VAL A 47 -18.55 27.33 3.55
CA VAL A 47 -17.86 26.04 3.49
C VAL A 47 -17.77 25.42 4.87
N ASP A 48 -18.50 24.31 5.04
CA ASP A 48 -18.32 23.42 6.19
C ASP A 48 -17.91 22.04 5.67
N ASN A 49 -16.64 21.71 5.81
CA ASN A 49 -16.09 20.46 5.29
C ASN A 49 -16.41 19.26 6.21
N ARG A 50 -17.64 18.78 6.10
CA ARG A 50 -18.14 17.62 6.87
C ARG A 50 -17.41 16.34 6.53
N GLN A 51 -16.98 16.17 5.28
CA GLN A 51 -16.20 14.98 4.87
C GLN A 51 -14.88 14.90 5.63
N PHE A 52 -14.14 16.00 5.70
CA PHE A 52 -12.89 16.08 6.47
C PHE A 52 -13.11 15.75 7.95
N THR A 53 -14.12 16.39 8.56
CA THR A 53 -14.46 16.19 9.98
C THR A 53 -14.87 14.74 10.24
N SER A 54 -15.71 14.16 9.36
CA SER A 54 -16.13 12.76 9.49
C SER A 54 -14.95 11.79 9.41
N ILE A 55 -14.06 11.94 8.43
CA ILE A 55 -12.88 11.08 8.30
C ILE A 55 -11.97 11.20 9.52
N ARG A 56 -11.73 12.42 10.00
CA ARG A 56 -10.93 12.65 11.21
C ARG A 56 -11.52 12.05 12.47
N THR A 57 -12.82 11.87 12.50
CA THR A 57 -13.52 11.20 13.62
C THR A 57 -13.54 9.68 13.45
N ILE A 58 -13.85 9.21 12.24
CA ILE A 58 -13.99 7.77 11.94
C ILE A 58 -12.66 7.04 12.04
N VAL A 59 -11.58 7.60 11.47
CA VAL A 59 -10.26 6.95 11.46
C VAL A 59 -9.76 6.60 12.86
N PRO A 60 -9.70 7.53 13.83
CA PRO A 60 -9.34 7.19 15.21
C PRO A 60 -10.26 6.15 15.84
N PHE A 61 -11.58 6.23 15.58
CA PHE A 61 -12.55 5.28 16.11
C PHE A 61 -12.32 3.86 15.58
N LEU A 62 -12.15 3.69 14.26
CA LEU A 62 -11.86 2.39 13.65
C LEU A 62 -10.53 1.82 14.13
N THR A 63 -9.52 2.69 14.29
CA THR A 63 -8.17 2.24 14.67
C THR A 63 -7.93 2.19 16.18
N ALA A 64 -8.86 2.69 17.02
CA ALA A 64 -8.77 2.59 18.47
C ALA A 64 -8.82 1.14 18.96
N ARG A 65 -9.58 0.31 18.26
CA ARG A 65 -9.81 -1.09 18.58
C ARG A 65 -9.03 -2.06 17.70
N ILE A 66 -7.93 -1.62 17.08
CA ILE A 66 -6.99 -2.59 16.53
C ILE A 66 -6.46 -3.37 17.70
N THR A 67 -7.00 -4.56 17.86
CA THR A 67 -6.69 -5.47 18.95
C THR A 67 -5.22 -5.81 18.89
N ALA A 68 -4.60 -5.85 20.06
CA ALA A 68 -3.32 -6.52 20.20
C ALA A 68 -3.46 -7.96 19.67
N PRO A 69 -2.43 -8.52 19.05
CA PRO A 69 -2.47 -9.92 18.67
C PRO A 69 -2.77 -10.77 19.92
N GLU A 70 -3.72 -11.66 19.78
CA GLU A 70 -4.09 -12.62 20.82
C GLU A 70 -3.62 -14.00 20.39
N VAL A 71 -2.92 -14.69 21.27
CA VAL A 71 -2.37 -16.02 20.99
C VAL A 71 -3.08 -17.06 21.86
N THR A 72 -3.78 -17.97 21.20
CA THR A 72 -4.46 -19.07 21.87
C THR A 72 -3.50 -20.25 22.05
N PRO A 73 -3.35 -20.81 23.26
CA PRO A 73 -2.54 -21.99 23.46
C PRO A 73 -3.08 -23.20 22.68
N ALA A 74 -2.18 -24.02 22.15
CA ALA A 74 -2.54 -25.19 21.35
C ALA A 74 -3.28 -26.28 22.16
N ASN A 75 -3.00 -26.36 23.49
CA ASN A 75 -3.62 -27.28 24.40
C ASN A 75 -3.64 -26.67 25.83
N GLY A 76 -4.21 -27.39 26.80
CA GLY A 76 -4.31 -26.94 28.19
C GLY A 76 -3.07 -27.21 29.04
N GLU A 77 -1.94 -27.61 28.46
CA GLU A 77 -0.71 -27.83 29.23
C GLU A 77 -0.07 -26.50 29.62
N ASP A 78 0.50 -26.43 30.84
CA ASP A 78 1.12 -25.21 31.38
C ASP A 78 2.18 -24.63 30.45
N LEU A 79 2.97 -25.48 29.82
CA LEU A 79 4.01 -25.08 28.87
C LEU A 79 3.41 -24.41 27.62
N SER A 80 2.30 -24.91 27.11
CA SER A 80 1.59 -24.34 25.95
C SER A 80 0.96 -22.99 26.30
N ILE A 81 0.40 -22.87 27.51
CA ILE A 81 -0.18 -21.62 28.02
C ILE A 81 0.90 -20.55 28.18
N GLN A 82 2.03 -20.91 28.82
CA GLN A 82 3.15 -20.01 29.01
C GLN A 82 3.74 -19.55 27.67
N PHE A 83 3.94 -20.47 26.74
CA PHE A 83 4.44 -20.13 25.38
C PHE A 83 3.49 -19.17 24.67
N ALA A 84 2.17 -19.40 24.72
CA ALA A 84 1.19 -18.52 24.11
C ALA A 84 1.28 -17.10 24.69
N HIS A 85 1.37 -16.98 26.02
CA HIS A 85 1.51 -15.69 26.70
C HIS A 85 2.81 -14.97 26.30
N ASP A 86 3.95 -15.67 26.35
CA ASP A 86 5.26 -15.07 26.00
C ASP A 86 5.31 -14.65 24.53
N PHE A 87 4.69 -15.44 23.65
CA PHE A 87 4.61 -15.14 22.22
C PHE A 87 3.68 -13.95 21.95
N GLU A 88 2.55 -13.87 22.63
CA GLU A 88 1.65 -12.72 22.58
C GLU A 88 2.37 -11.43 22.99
N GLU A 89 3.07 -11.45 24.12
CA GLU A 89 3.86 -10.29 24.58
C GLU A 89 4.93 -9.88 23.57
N ALA A 90 5.61 -10.85 22.95
CA ALA A 90 6.62 -10.61 21.93
C ALA A 90 6.01 -9.97 20.67
N LEU A 91 4.85 -10.46 20.23
CA LEU A 91 4.11 -9.88 19.10
C LEU A 91 3.65 -8.46 19.38
N GLN A 92 3.12 -8.19 20.59
CA GLN A 92 2.69 -6.85 20.99
C GLN A 92 3.86 -5.88 20.99
N LYS A 93 4.98 -6.24 21.63
CA LYS A 93 6.22 -5.43 21.64
C LYS A 93 6.75 -5.19 20.22
N HIS A 94 6.68 -6.21 19.36
CA HIS A 94 7.09 -6.07 17.96
C HIS A 94 6.17 -5.10 17.20
N ALA A 95 4.86 -5.23 17.35
CA ALA A 95 3.88 -4.35 16.73
C ALA A 95 4.06 -2.88 17.18
N GLU A 96 4.34 -2.65 18.46
CA GLU A 96 4.65 -1.31 18.99
C GLU A 96 5.94 -0.75 18.40
N LYS A 97 7.02 -1.54 18.39
CA LYS A 97 8.31 -1.16 17.78
C LYS A 97 8.15 -0.80 16.31
N GLN A 98 7.33 -1.53 15.58
CA GLN A 98 7.01 -1.27 14.17
C GLN A 98 6.02 -0.11 14.00
N LYS A 99 5.47 0.45 15.06
CA LYS A 99 4.38 1.45 15.00
C LYS A 99 3.20 0.96 14.15
N ALA A 100 2.86 -0.32 14.27
CA ALA A 100 1.87 -1.00 13.42
C ALA A 100 0.53 -0.25 13.42
N ARG A 101 0.05 0.18 14.59
CA ARG A 101 -1.19 0.94 14.72
C ARG A 101 -1.19 2.24 13.91
N ALA A 102 -0.07 2.98 13.90
CA ALA A 102 0.04 4.19 13.11
C ALA A 102 0.00 3.91 11.60
N LYS A 103 0.65 2.82 11.15
CA LYS A 103 0.66 2.40 9.75
C LYS A 103 -0.71 1.91 9.28
N VAL A 104 -1.40 1.11 10.10
CA VAL A 104 -2.79 0.72 9.83
C VAL A 104 -3.70 1.95 9.75
N ARG A 105 -3.50 2.92 10.66
CA ARG A 105 -4.26 4.18 10.62
C ARG A 105 -4.08 4.92 9.31
N LEU A 106 -2.85 4.97 8.78
CA LEU A 106 -2.59 5.59 7.47
C LEU A 106 -3.29 4.83 6.35
N ALA A 107 -3.21 3.50 6.33
CA ALA A 107 -3.90 2.69 5.31
C ALA A 107 -5.43 2.87 5.36
N VAL A 108 -6.04 2.90 6.55
CA VAL A 108 -7.48 3.18 6.72
C VAL A 108 -7.82 4.60 6.27
N GLN A 109 -6.95 5.56 6.55
CA GLN A 109 -7.13 6.94 6.11
C GLN A 109 -7.11 7.06 4.59
N ASP A 110 -6.21 6.36 3.91
CA ASP A 110 -6.13 6.35 2.44
C ASP A 110 -7.44 5.84 1.82
N VAL A 111 -7.97 4.73 2.34
CA VAL A 111 -9.27 4.20 1.89
C VAL A 111 -10.38 5.24 1.98
N LEU A 112 -10.51 5.88 3.13
CA LEU A 112 -11.60 6.83 3.38
C LEU A 112 -11.40 8.13 2.62
N ARG A 113 -10.14 8.58 2.47
CA ARG A 113 -9.78 9.83 1.81
C ARG A 113 -9.96 9.82 0.30
N GLY A 114 -10.02 8.63 -0.32
CA GLY A 114 -10.30 8.54 -1.74
C GLY A 114 -9.29 7.82 -2.59
N GLU A 115 -8.32 7.16 -1.97
CA GLU A 115 -7.39 6.28 -2.67
C GLU A 115 -8.04 4.94 -3.05
N ARG A 116 -9.28 4.68 -2.54
CA ARG A 116 -10.09 3.47 -2.74
C ARG A 116 -9.53 2.22 -2.08
N VAL A 117 -8.21 2.15 -1.87
CA VAL A 117 -7.51 1.04 -1.24
C VAL A 117 -6.45 1.57 -0.27
N GLY A 118 -6.33 0.95 0.89
CA GLY A 118 -5.22 1.14 1.81
C GLY A 118 -4.30 -0.08 1.76
N ILE A 119 -3.00 0.12 1.82
CA ILE A 119 -2.05 -0.96 1.59
C ILE A 119 -0.98 -0.98 2.69
N LEU A 120 -0.79 -2.16 3.28
CA LEU A 120 0.37 -2.47 4.10
C LEU A 120 1.20 -3.54 3.41
N LYS A 121 2.51 -3.46 3.60
CA LYS A 121 3.47 -4.46 3.15
C LYS A 121 4.32 -4.91 4.31
N TRP A 122 4.52 -6.20 4.44
CA TRP A 122 5.49 -6.76 5.37
C TRP A 122 6.69 -7.33 4.59
N ARG A 123 7.85 -7.26 5.18
CA ARG A 123 9.06 -7.88 4.64
C ARG A 123 9.99 -8.31 5.76
N TYR A 124 10.74 -9.35 5.53
CA TYR A 124 11.85 -9.70 6.39
C TYR A 124 13.08 -8.85 6.06
N ASP A 125 13.66 -8.21 7.06
CA ASP A 125 14.90 -7.46 6.95
C ASP A 125 16.05 -8.27 7.58
N ALA A 126 16.90 -8.86 6.73
CA ALA A 126 18.01 -9.69 7.19
C ALA A 126 19.07 -8.89 7.97
N GLY A 127 19.24 -7.59 7.70
CA GLY A 127 20.17 -6.73 8.42
C GLY A 127 19.72 -6.43 9.85
N LEU A 128 18.40 -6.33 10.06
CA LEU A 128 17.80 -6.12 11.38
C LEU A 128 17.33 -7.43 12.03
N ASN A 129 17.38 -8.54 11.32
CA ASN A 129 16.86 -9.85 11.70
C ASN A 129 15.43 -9.77 12.25
N THR A 130 14.55 -9.09 11.52
CA THR A 130 13.17 -8.84 11.96
C THR A 130 12.23 -8.63 10.79
N CYS A 131 10.93 -8.87 11.01
CA CYS A 131 9.90 -8.45 10.08
C CYS A 131 9.64 -6.95 10.21
N VAL A 132 9.57 -6.27 9.09
CA VAL A 132 9.26 -4.83 9.00
C VAL A 132 7.91 -4.66 8.33
N LEU A 133 7.03 -3.91 8.97
CA LEU A 133 5.75 -3.50 8.40
C LEU A 133 5.94 -2.12 7.75
N GLU A 134 5.43 -1.92 6.56
CA GLU A 134 5.48 -0.66 5.81
C GLU A 134 4.07 -0.26 5.39
N HIS A 135 3.73 1.02 5.52
CA HIS A 135 2.58 1.62 4.87
C HIS A 135 2.99 1.96 3.43
N VAL A 136 2.21 1.51 2.47
CA VAL A 136 2.48 1.70 1.04
C VAL A 136 1.45 2.66 0.46
N LYS A 137 1.93 3.68 -0.22
CA LYS A 137 1.04 4.63 -0.91
C LYS A 137 0.34 3.93 -2.08
N PRO A 138 -0.99 3.97 -2.16
CA PRO A 138 -1.72 3.29 -3.22
C PRO A 138 -1.33 3.73 -4.64
N GLU A 139 -0.88 4.98 -4.81
CA GLU A 139 -0.39 5.52 -6.09
C GLU A 139 0.88 4.84 -6.59
N SER A 140 1.68 4.25 -5.69
CA SER A 140 2.92 3.53 -6.03
C SER A 140 2.70 2.05 -6.36
N VAL A 141 1.45 1.57 -6.28
CA VAL A 141 1.14 0.15 -6.47
C VAL A 141 0.30 -0.07 -7.73
N ARG A 142 0.66 -1.09 -8.47
CA ARG A 142 -0.05 -1.62 -9.63
C ARG A 142 -0.58 -3.00 -9.29
N ILE A 143 -1.86 -3.22 -9.54
CA ILE A 143 -2.50 -4.51 -9.25
C ILE A 143 -3.06 -5.08 -10.55
N GLY A 144 -2.98 -6.38 -10.73
CA GLY A 144 -3.47 -7.05 -11.93
C GLY A 144 -4.98 -6.81 -12.15
N LYS A 145 -5.38 -6.55 -13.39
CA LYS A 145 -6.80 -6.26 -13.77
C LYS A 145 -7.79 -7.35 -13.33
N ARG A 146 -7.34 -8.58 -13.22
CA ARG A 146 -8.18 -9.73 -12.86
C ARG A 146 -8.25 -9.99 -11.37
N ALA A 147 -7.47 -9.25 -10.57
CA ALA A 147 -7.44 -9.43 -9.14
C ALA A 147 -8.79 -9.09 -8.52
N ARG A 148 -9.35 -10.03 -7.76
CA ARG A 148 -10.59 -9.89 -7.01
C ARG A 148 -10.29 -9.78 -5.53
N MET A 149 -11.12 -9.06 -4.81
CA MET A 149 -11.04 -9.02 -3.35
C MET A 149 -11.11 -10.44 -2.78
N PHE A 150 -10.32 -10.68 -1.73
CA PHE A 150 -10.12 -11.97 -1.06
C PHE A 150 -9.36 -13.04 -1.85
N GLU A 151 -9.05 -12.79 -3.11
CA GLU A 151 -8.17 -13.65 -3.88
C GLU A 151 -6.77 -13.03 -3.93
N GLU A 152 -5.74 -13.83 -3.82
CA GLU A 152 -4.39 -13.31 -4.00
C GLU A 152 -4.20 -12.85 -5.45
N PRO A 153 -3.77 -11.60 -5.69
CA PRO A 153 -3.54 -11.10 -7.04
C PRO A 153 -2.48 -11.93 -7.77
N ASP A 154 -2.63 -12.11 -9.07
CA ASP A 154 -1.61 -12.78 -9.89
C ASP A 154 -0.40 -11.87 -10.19
N TYR A 155 -0.53 -10.56 -9.97
CA TYR A 155 0.51 -9.58 -10.16
C TYR A 155 0.32 -8.37 -9.24
N ILE A 156 1.40 -7.95 -8.57
CA ILE A 156 1.52 -6.67 -7.87
C ILE A 156 2.85 -6.03 -8.26
N GLY A 157 2.79 -4.82 -8.82
CA GLY A 157 3.95 -3.96 -9.01
C GLY A 157 3.99 -2.88 -7.92
N HIS A 158 5.17 -2.59 -7.39
CA HIS A 158 5.37 -1.59 -6.35
C HIS A 158 6.61 -0.74 -6.66
N THR A 159 6.42 0.56 -6.84
CA THR A 159 7.53 1.50 -6.96
C THR A 159 8.11 1.76 -5.57
N ILE A 160 9.38 1.43 -5.37
CA ILE A 160 10.09 1.59 -4.10
C ILE A 160 11.26 2.55 -4.24
N GLU A 161 11.49 3.35 -3.21
CA GLU A 161 12.65 4.23 -3.11
C GLU A 161 13.81 3.48 -2.43
N ARG A 162 14.98 3.48 -3.05
CA ARG A 162 16.19 2.87 -2.50
C ARG A 162 17.41 3.74 -2.77
N SER A 163 18.31 3.82 -1.78
CA SER A 163 19.61 4.44 -2.02
C SER A 163 20.45 3.59 -2.99
N LEU A 164 21.31 4.24 -3.77
CA LEU A 164 22.22 3.54 -4.66
C LEU A 164 23.03 2.47 -3.92
N ALA A 165 23.53 2.78 -2.72
CA ALA A 165 24.25 1.82 -1.89
C ALA A 165 23.40 0.57 -1.58
N SER A 166 22.10 0.75 -1.34
CA SER A 166 21.19 -0.37 -1.10
C SER A 166 20.99 -1.21 -2.36
N ILE A 167 20.80 -0.57 -3.53
CA ILE A 167 20.63 -1.26 -4.81
C ILE A 167 21.88 -2.08 -5.16
N LEU A 168 23.06 -1.49 -5.00
CA LEU A 168 24.33 -2.17 -5.25
C LEU A 168 24.56 -3.37 -4.31
N ARG A 169 24.09 -3.27 -3.07
CA ARG A 169 24.16 -4.37 -2.09
C ARG A 169 23.25 -5.53 -2.44
N MET A 170 22.07 -5.20 -2.98
CA MET A 170 21.12 -6.22 -3.46
C MET A 170 21.60 -6.91 -4.75
N PHE A 171 22.33 -6.19 -5.62
CA PHE A 171 22.74 -6.68 -6.94
C PHE A 171 24.22 -6.39 -7.22
N PRO A 172 25.14 -6.99 -6.46
CA PRO A 172 26.58 -6.71 -6.59
C PRO A 172 27.13 -7.03 -7.99
N ASP A 173 26.62 -8.09 -8.61
CA ASP A 173 27.01 -8.55 -9.95
C ASP A 173 26.57 -7.62 -11.08
N LYS A 174 25.71 -6.65 -10.81
CA LYS A 174 25.18 -5.71 -11.80
C LYS A 174 25.70 -4.28 -11.64
N LYS A 175 26.73 -4.08 -10.82
CA LYS A 175 27.26 -2.77 -10.43
C LYS A 175 27.52 -1.85 -11.64
N ASP A 176 28.26 -2.32 -12.62
CA ASP A 176 28.65 -1.50 -13.78
C ASP A 176 27.41 -1.09 -14.62
N LYS A 177 26.47 -2.03 -14.76
CA LYS A 177 25.22 -1.75 -15.48
C LYS A 177 24.33 -0.78 -14.72
N ILE A 178 24.27 -0.88 -13.40
CA ILE A 178 23.54 0.06 -12.53
C ILE A 178 24.13 1.45 -12.65
N PHE A 179 25.47 1.59 -12.63
CA PHE A 179 26.16 2.86 -12.80
C PHE A 179 25.82 3.49 -14.17
N GLN A 180 25.87 2.68 -15.24
CA GLN A 180 25.50 3.13 -16.58
C GLN A 180 24.07 3.63 -16.66
N LEU A 181 23.10 2.89 -16.05
CA LEU A 181 21.66 3.23 -16.08
C LEU A 181 21.35 4.52 -15.32
N PHE A 182 22.06 4.78 -14.23
CA PHE A 182 21.86 5.97 -13.41
C PHE A 182 22.77 7.14 -13.78
N GLY A 183 23.60 6.98 -14.85
CA GLY A 183 24.52 8.03 -15.33
C GLY A 183 25.62 8.35 -14.31
N ILE A 184 26.14 7.33 -13.62
CA ILE A 184 27.14 7.49 -12.57
C ILE A 184 28.50 7.04 -13.10
N GLU A 185 29.48 7.94 -13.11
CA GLU A 185 30.83 7.61 -13.54
C GLU A 185 31.68 6.99 -12.40
N LYS A 186 31.52 7.50 -11.17
CA LYS A 186 32.23 7.03 -9.98
C LYS A 186 31.29 7.02 -8.78
N GLY A 187 31.30 5.94 -8.01
CA GLY A 187 30.51 5.81 -6.80
C GLY A 187 31.08 6.63 -5.64
N THR A 188 30.95 7.96 -5.66
CA THR A 188 31.30 8.82 -4.53
C THR A 188 30.33 8.64 -3.37
N PRO A 189 30.70 8.93 -2.10
CA PRO A 189 29.80 8.81 -0.95
C PRO A 189 28.45 9.52 -1.16
N SER A 190 28.45 10.74 -1.70
CA SER A 190 27.24 11.50 -1.99
C SER A 190 26.36 10.86 -3.07
N GLN A 191 26.95 10.18 -4.05
CA GLN A 191 26.20 9.42 -5.06
C GLN A 191 25.61 8.14 -4.48
N LEU A 192 26.31 7.48 -3.56
CA LEU A 192 25.81 6.26 -2.90
C LEU A 192 24.58 6.51 -2.02
N GLU A 193 24.46 7.70 -1.46
CA GLU A 193 23.28 8.11 -0.66
C GLU A 193 22.09 8.54 -1.51
N LYS A 194 22.32 8.84 -2.80
CA LYS A 194 21.24 9.27 -3.69
C LYS A 194 20.15 8.20 -3.81
N ILE A 195 18.89 8.65 -3.68
CA ILE A 195 17.72 7.80 -3.72
C ILE A 195 17.23 7.69 -5.17
N TYR A 196 16.88 6.48 -5.56
CA TYR A 196 16.29 6.15 -6.86
C TYR A 196 15.00 5.37 -6.65
N GLU A 197 14.04 5.64 -7.51
CA GLU A 197 12.82 4.85 -7.62
C GLU A 197 13.09 3.64 -8.51
N ILE A 198 12.86 2.45 -7.97
CA ILE A 198 12.94 1.19 -8.70
C ILE A 198 11.62 0.43 -8.57
N GLU A 199 11.33 -0.39 -9.55
CA GLU A 199 10.13 -1.22 -9.55
C GLU A 199 10.44 -2.56 -8.88
N GLU A 200 9.61 -2.94 -7.94
CA GLU A 200 9.55 -4.27 -7.34
C GLU A 200 8.27 -4.95 -7.80
N GLU A 201 8.36 -6.11 -8.42
CA GLU A 201 7.24 -6.77 -9.07
C GLU A 201 7.09 -8.20 -8.57
N TRP A 202 5.95 -8.47 -7.95
CA TRP A 202 5.54 -9.77 -7.46
C TRP A 202 4.57 -10.40 -8.45
N LEU A 203 4.85 -11.63 -8.87
CA LEU A 203 4.00 -12.31 -9.83
C LEU A 203 3.98 -13.82 -9.61
N TRP A 204 2.80 -14.38 -9.77
CA TRP A 204 2.64 -15.81 -9.93
C TRP A 204 2.99 -16.22 -11.35
N VAL A 205 3.92 -17.16 -11.48
CA VAL A 205 4.32 -17.75 -12.75
C VAL A 205 3.85 -19.20 -12.74
N GLU A 206 3.00 -19.52 -13.70
CA GLU A 206 2.50 -20.86 -13.89
C GLU A 206 3.28 -21.54 -15.02
N THR A 207 3.82 -22.72 -14.75
CA THR A 207 4.45 -23.61 -15.71
C THR A 207 3.61 -24.88 -15.80
N GLU A 208 3.90 -25.78 -16.73
CA GLU A 208 3.18 -27.05 -16.86
C GLU A 208 3.25 -27.92 -15.61
N GLU A 209 4.31 -27.77 -14.82
CA GLU A 209 4.57 -28.61 -13.64
C GLU A 209 4.16 -27.93 -12.32
N LYS A 210 4.25 -26.58 -12.23
CA LYS A 210 4.08 -25.87 -10.96
C LYS A 210 3.73 -24.39 -11.12
N LYS A 211 3.16 -23.84 -10.05
CA LYS A 211 2.92 -22.42 -9.87
C LYS A 211 3.92 -21.88 -8.85
N GLU A 212 4.69 -20.87 -9.23
CA GLU A 212 5.73 -20.26 -8.40
C GLU A 212 5.51 -18.77 -8.22
N LEU A 213 5.72 -18.27 -7.01
CA LEU A 213 5.77 -16.84 -6.73
C LEU A 213 7.19 -16.33 -6.97
N ILE A 214 7.31 -15.29 -7.77
CA ILE A 214 8.58 -14.66 -8.13
C ILE A 214 8.51 -13.18 -7.81
N VAL A 215 9.58 -12.65 -7.22
CA VAL A 215 9.79 -11.21 -7.12
C VAL A 215 10.95 -10.80 -8.02
N GLY A 216 10.78 -9.70 -8.75
CA GLY A 216 11.79 -9.10 -9.60
C GLY A 216 11.96 -7.62 -9.31
N TRP A 217 13.15 -7.11 -9.53
CA TRP A 217 13.45 -5.69 -9.42
C TRP A 217 13.92 -5.15 -10.75
N SER A 218 13.41 -3.98 -11.13
CA SER A 218 13.76 -3.37 -12.41
C SER A 218 13.80 -1.84 -12.31
N TYR A 219 14.52 -1.24 -13.24
CA TYR A 219 14.50 0.20 -13.47
C TYR A 219 14.34 0.43 -14.97
N GLN A 220 13.35 1.24 -15.35
CA GLN A 220 12.96 1.39 -16.76
C GLN A 220 12.67 0.02 -17.42
N ASN A 221 13.49 -0.38 -18.41
CA ASN A 221 13.36 -1.67 -19.09
C ASN A 221 14.42 -2.71 -18.66
N PHE A 222 15.23 -2.40 -17.66
CA PHE A 222 16.31 -3.27 -17.22
C PHE A 222 15.94 -4.00 -15.93
N CYS A 223 15.97 -5.33 -15.97
CA CYS A 223 15.78 -6.17 -14.79
C CYS A 223 17.13 -6.36 -14.08
N PHE A 224 17.25 -5.91 -12.85
CA PHE A 224 18.43 -6.11 -12.00
C PHE A 224 18.57 -7.57 -11.58
N GLY A 225 17.45 -8.19 -11.22
CA GLY A 225 17.40 -9.56 -10.76
C GLY A 225 15.98 -10.02 -10.49
N LYS A 226 15.83 -11.32 -10.36
CA LYS A 226 14.61 -11.98 -9.92
C LYS A 226 14.97 -13.14 -9.01
N ILE A 227 14.18 -13.36 -8.00
CA ILE A 227 14.30 -14.51 -7.10
C ILE A 227 12.91 -15.13 -6.90
N LYS A 228 12.88 -16.40 -6.50
CA LYS A 228 11.67 -17.01 -5.95
C LYS A 228 11.31 -16.28 -4.64
N ASP A 229 10.09 -16.46 -4.17
CA ASP A 229 9.60 -15.81 -2.98
C ASP A 229 10.66 -15.75 -1.86
N PRO A 230 11.15 -14.56 -1.47
CA PRO A 230 12.18 -14.44 -0.46
C PRO A 230 11.70 -14.81 0.95
N ASN A 231 10.39 -14.88 1.14
CA ASN A 231 9.75 -15.21 2.42
C ASN A 231 9.39 -16.69 2.53
N TRP A 232 9.65 -17.46 1.48
CA TRP A 232 9.34 -18.90 1.44
C TRP A 232 10.50 -19.70 0.87
N ASN A 233 10.84 -20.81 1.53
CA ASN A 233 11.95 -21.68 1.14
C ASN A 233 11.48 -23.11 0.95
N GLU A 234 11.71 -23.70 -0.22
CA GLU A 234 11.35 -25.08 -0.57
C GLU A 234 11.98 -26.15 0.34
N ASN A 235 13.02 -25.80 1.09
CA ASN A 235 13.73 -26.73 1.98
C ASN A 235 13.05 -26.96 3.35
N GLY A 236 11.78 -26.62 3.48
CA GLY A 236 10.88 -27.17 4.50
C GLY A 236 10.94 -26.58 5.89
N LYS A 237 11.54 -25.41 6.09
CA LYS A 237 11.50 -24.69 7.39
C LYS A 237 10.74 -23.36 7.29
N ASN A 238 9.68 -23.35 6.50
CA ASN A 238 8.85 -22.15 6.37
C ASN A 238 7.81 -22.11 7.47
N VAL A 239 7.63 -20.92 8.00
CA VAL A 239 6.52 -20.62 8.92
C VAL A 239 5.19 -20.56 8.16
N LEU A 240 5.26 -20.18 6.87
CA LEU A 240 4.11 -20.15 5.97
C LEU A 240 3.94 -21.50 5.28
N GLU A 241 2.71 -22.00 5.22
CA GLU A 241 2.39 -23.27 4.55
C GLU A 241 2.56 -23.18 3.02
N GLN A 242 2.44 -21.98 2.48
CA GLN A 242 2.55 -21.71 1.05
C GLN A 242 3.19 -20.34 0.79
N PRO A 243 3.79 -20.12 -0.39
CA PRO A 243 4.24 -18.81 -0.83
C PRO A 243 3.08 -17.83 -0.87
N MET A 244 3.28 -16.57 -0.42
CA MET A 244 2.26 -15.52 -0.49
C MET A 244 2.86 -14.15 -0.71
N MET A 245 2.13 -13.28 -1.39
CA MET A 245 2.55 -11.90 -1.57
C MET A 245 2.47 -11.12 -0.26
N PRO A 246 3.49 -10.32 0.08
CA PRO A 246 3.59 -9.68 1.40
C PRO A 246 2.74 -8.40 1.51
N PHE A 247 1.54 -8.40 0.95
CA PHE A 247 0.66 -7.23 0.94
C PHE A 247 -0.66 -7.52 1.64
N VAL A 248 -1.12 -6.55 2.43
CA VAL A 248 -2.44 -6.56 3.08
C VAL A 248 -3.22 -5.36 2.56
N PHE A 249 -4.42 -5.60 2.07
CA PHE A 249 -5.29 -4.60 1.47
C PHE A 249 -6.48 -4.27 2.37
N PHE A 250 -6.85 -2.99 2.40
CA PHE A 250 -8.01 -2.46 3.09
C PHE A 250 -8.91 -1.75 2.08
N ASN A 251 -10.22 -1.98 2.15
CA ASN A 251 -11.20 -1.31 1.33
C ASN A 251 -12.36 -0.80 2.17
N PHE A 252 -13.04 0.25 1.69
CA PHE A 252 -14.19 0.83 2.39
C PHE A 252 -15.46 -0.01 2.22
N LEU A 253 -15.74 -0.36 1.00
CA LEU A 253 -16.83 -1.28 0.65
C LEU A 253 -16.24 -2.54 0.07
N ASN A 254 -16.78 -3.67 0.49
CA ASN A 254 -16.32 -4.96 0.05
C ASN A 254 -17.48 -5.65 -0.68
N ASP A 255 -17.66 -5.27 -1.92
CA ASP A 255 -18.77 -5.73 -2.79
C ASP A 255 -18.37 -6.89 -3.71
N GLY A 256 -17.15 -7.45 -3.51
CA GLY A 256 -16.62 -8.54 -4.34
C GLY A 256 -16.02 -8.09 -5.67
N SER A 257 -15.91 -6.77 -5.91
CA SER A 257 -15.18 -6.21 -7.06
C SER A 257 -13.66 -6.34 -6.89
N GLY A 258 -12.89 -5.71 -7.77
CA GLY A 258 -11.42 -5.72 -7.68
C GLY A 258 -10.89 -4.84 -6.55
N TYR A 259 -9.58 -4.75 -6.44
CA TYR A 259 -8.93 -3.99 -5.37
C TYR A 259 -9.02 -2.47 -5.56
N ILE A 260 -8.99 -1.99 -6.81
CA ILE A 260 -8.85 -0.57 -7.15
C ILE A 260 -10.05 0.05 -7.86
N ASP A 261 -11.04 -0.76 -8.20
CA ASP A 261 -12.29 -0.33 -8.85
C ASP A 261 -13.43 -0.05 -7.87
N GLN A 262 -13.15 -0.13 -6.58
CA GLN A 262 -14.09 0.19 -5.51
C GLN A 262 -14.26 1.70 -5.33
N THR A 263 -15.24 2.08 -4.51
CA THR A 263 -15.52 3.48 -4.18
C THR A 263 -14.94 3.85 -2.81
N SER A 264 -14.69 5.12 -2.60
CA SER A 264 -14.26 5.67 -1.31
C SER A 264 -15.40 6.34 -0.55
N PHE A 265 -15.20 6.61 0.74
CA PHE A 265 -16.14 7.39 1.54
C PHE A 265 -16.39 8.78 0.94
N ILE A 266 -15.35 9.46 0.44
CA ILE A 266 -15.49 10.79 -0.17
C ILE A 266 -16.36 10.73 -1.42
N GLU A 267 -16.18 9.75 -2.30
CA GLU A 267 -16.98 9.58 -3.50
C GLU A 267 -18.46 9.39 -3.17
N GLN A 268 -18.75 8.57 -2.16
CA GLN A 268 -20.12 8.34 -1.69
C GLN A 268 -20.76 9.59 -1.04
N ALA A 269 -19.99 10.34 -0.28
CA ALA A 269 -20.46 11.52 0.43
C ALA A 269 -20.42 12.83 -0.38
N LYS A 270 -19.84 12.81 -1.58
CA LYS A 270 -19.62 14.01 -2.42
C LYS A 270 -20.90 14.81 -2.67
N TRP A 271 -21.96 14.12 -3.07
CA TRP A 271 -23.25 14.79 -3.34
C TRP A 271 -23.89 15.39 -2.09
N LEU A 272 -23.82 14.69 -0.96
CA LEU A 272 -24.30 15.19 0.33
C LEU A 272 -23.56 16.45 0.76
N GLN A 273 -22.23 16.44 0.65
CA GLN A 273 -21.39 17.59 0.97
C GLN A 273 -21.75 18.82 0.11
N LYS A 274 -21.90 18.61 -1.20
CA LYS A 274 -22.28 19.68 -2.13
C LYS A 274 -23.63 20.31 -1.77
N ASN A 275 -24.64 19.48 -1.49
CA ASN A 275 -25.95 19.97 -1.11
C ASN A 275 -25.97 20.66 0.26
N TYR A 276 -25.16 20.17 1.20
CA TYR A 276 -25.01 20.78 2.51
C TYR A 276 -24.46 22.21 2.38
N ASN A 277 -23.37 22.38 1.64
CA ASN A 277 -22.77 23.70 1.42
C ASN A 277 -23.74 24.65 0.68
N LYS A 278 -24.43 24.15 -0.35
CA LYS A 278 -25.44 24.95 -1.07
C LYS A 278 -26.57 25.45 -0.15
N ARG A 279 -27.07 24.59 0.74
CA ARG A 279 -28.09 25.00 1.72
C ARG A 279 -27.56 25.99 2.73
N GLY A 280 -26.33 25.80 3.23
CA GLY A 280 -25.68 26.75 4.15
C GLY A 280 -25.54 28.13 3.52
N GLN A 281 -25.16 28.19 2.24
CA GLN A 281 -25.00 29.44 1.50
C GLN A 281 -26.35 30.21 1.29
N VAL A 282 -27.48 29.52 1.24
CA VAL A 282 -28.80 30.14 1.13
C VAL A 282 -29.26 30.71 2.48
N ILE A 283 -28.77 30.20 3.59
CA ILE A 283 -29.16 30.60 4.95
C ILE A 283 -28.25 31.72 5.47
N ALA A 284 -26.99 31.77 5.04
CA ALA A 284 -26.03 32.82 5.40
C ALA A 284 -26.29 34.08 4.60
#